data_ec776befa5028f870791d91c5d5b37f1
#
_entry.id   ec776befa5028f870791d91c5d5b37f1
#
_cell.length_a   1.000
_cell.length_b   1.000
_cell.length_c   1.000
_cell.angle_alpha   90.00
_cell.angle_beta   90.00
_cell.angle_gamma   90.00
#
_symmetry.space_group_name_H-M   'P 1'
#
loop_
_entity.id
_entity.type
_entity.pdbx_description
1 polymer ?
#
loop_
_entity_poly.entity_id
_entity_poly.type
_entity_poly.pdbx_seq_one_letter_code
_entity_poly.pdbx_strand_id
1 'polypeptide(L)'
;MINGIKPDVSTKTIVGNKDDYSTALQKMIDRIDEQYGEYYEKTLPNSTYTPITINKGRRFDKLVQGSSVYCFVEKSTGNVYKSQTWKQPYTKGKNCVRGSIYDTSTYWDKELKYGSWLYA
;
A
#
# COMPACT_ATOMS: atom_id res chain seq x y z
N MET A 1 -18.13 -26.15 7.72
CA MET A 1 -17.22 -25.76 7.68
C MET A 1 -16.93 -25.51 7.79
N ILE A 2 -17.50 -25.84 7.87
CA ILE A 2 -16.62 -25.40 7.93
C ILE A 2 -16.34 -24.98 7.93
N ASN A 3 -16.85 -25.01 7.98
CA ASN A 3 -15.94 -24.43 7.92
C ASN A 3 -15.61 -23.93 7.97
N GLY A 4 -16.06 -24.05 8.00
CA GLY A 4 -15.15 -23.42 8.03
C GLY A 4 -14.86 -23.07 8.00
N ILE A 5 -15.43 -23.07 8.18
CA ILE A 5 -14.59 -22.60 8.08
C ILE A 5 -14.22 -22.24 7.92
N LYS A 6 -14.45 -22.27 7.91
CA LYS A 6 -13.60 -21.78 7.57
C LYS A 6 -12.92 -21.69 7.53
N PRO A 7 -13.26 -22.21 7.57
CA PRO A 7 -12.25 -21.95 7.33
C PRO A 7 -11.78 -21.77 7.19
N ASP A 8 -11.79 -21.88 7.23
CA ASP A 8 -10.75 -21.63 6.98
C ASP A 8 -10.20 -21.53 6.79
N VAL A 9 -10.38 -21.76 6.84
CA VAL A 9 -9.38 -21.52 6.59
C VAL A 9 -8.75 -21.45 6.46
N SER A 10 -8.75 -21.68 6.44
CA SER A 10 -7.73 -21.55 6.19
C SER A 10 -7.11 -21.58 5.87
N THR A 11 -7.14 -21.84 5.75
CA THR A 11 -6.19 -21.71 5.35
C THR A 11 -5.54 -21.65 4.97
N LYS A 12 -5.27 -21.64 4.73
CA LYS A 12 -4.38 -21.46 4.30
C LYS A 12 -3.50 -21.32 4.01
N THR A 13 -3.44 -21.50 3.80
CA THR A 13 -2.53 -21.36 3.47
C THR A 13 -1.92 -21.09 2.98
N ILE A 14 -1.69 -21.10 3.04
CA ILE A 14 -1.11 -21.06 2.54
C ILE A 14 -0.71 -20.56 1.74
N VAL A 15 0.22 -20.89 2.06
CA VAL A 15 0.77 -20.23 0.96
C VAL A 15 -0.21 -19.70 -0.02
N GLY A 16 -0.73 -20.12 -0.78
CA GLY A 16 -1.67 -19.58 -1.69
C GLY A 16 -2.77 -18.77 -1.06
N ASN A 17 -2.66 -18.52 0.21
CA ASN A 17 -3.70 -17.80 0.94
C ASN A 17 -3.52 -16.29 0.97
N LYS A 18 -2.67 -15.75 0.13
CA LYS A 18 -2.60 -14.30 0.07
C LYS A 18 -3.85 -13.75 -0.60
N ASP A 19 -4.18 -12.53 -0.25
CA ASP A 19 -5.33 -11.84 -0.79
C ASP A 19 -5.17 -11.64 -2.30
N ASP A 20 -6.28 -11.43 -2.99
CA ASP A 20 -6.18 -10.99 -4.37
C ASP A 20 -5.63 -9.55 -4.38
N TYR A 21 -5.27 -9.09 -5.57
CA TYR A 21 -4.61 -7.79 -5.72
C TYR A 21 -5.43 -6.64 -5.12
N SER A 22 -6.70 -6.56 -5.46
CA SER A 22 -7.50 -5.41 -5.00
C SER A 22 -7.70 -5.41 -3.49
N THR A 23 -7.86 -6.58 -2.89
CA THR A 23 -7.99 -6.68 -1.45
C THR A 23 -6.70 -6.30 -0.75
N ALA A 24 -5.57 -6.82 -1.23
CA ALA A 24 -4.27 -6.49 -0.63
C ALA A 24 -3.95 -5.00 -0.78
N LEU A 25 -4.23 -4.44 -1.95
CA LEU A 25 -4.00 -3.02 -2.18
C LEU A 25 -4.85 -2.17 -1.24
N GLN A 26 -6.12 -2.53 -1.07
CA GLN A 26 -7.01 -1.77 -0.19
C GLN A 26 -6.55 -1.83 1.26
N LYS A 27 -6.06 -2.98 1.71
CA LYS A 27 -5.53 -3.10 3.08
C LYS A 27 -4.35 -2.15 3.30
N MET A 28 -3.46 -2.05 2.34
CA MET A 28 -2.33 -1.12 2.45
C MET A 28 -2.81 0.32 2.47
N ILE A 29 -3.74 0.67 1.59
CA ILE A 29 -4.30 2.02 1.54
C ILE A 29 -4.97 2.36 2.87
N ASP A 30 -5.76 1.45 3.41
CA ASP A 30 -6.45 1.68 4.68
C ASP A 30 -5.45 1.94 5.80
N ARG A 31 -4.34 1.21 5.80
CA ARG A 31 -3.30 1.41 6.82
C ARG A 31 -2.61 2.76 6.67
N ILE A 32 -2.32 3.17 5.44
CA ILE A 32 -1.76 4.50 5.18
C ILE A 32 -2.71 5.59 5.68
N ASP A 33 -3.98 5.46 5.31
CA ASP A 33 -5.00 6.44 5.71
C ASP A 33 -5.17 6.48 7.22
N GLU A 34 -5.10 5.33 7.87
CA GLU A 34 -5.19 5.26 9.34
C GLU A 34 -4.05 6.02 10.00
N GLN A 35 -2.82 5.81 9.54
CA GLN A 35 -1.66 6.50 10.12
C GLN A 35 -1.71 8.00 9.88
N TYR A 36 -2.08 8.43 8.68
CA TYR A 36 -2.23 9.85 8.39
C TYR A 36 -3.38 10.47 9.20
N GLY A 37 -4.49 9.74 9.29
CA GLY A 37 -5.63 10.24 10.06
C GLY A 37 -5.27 10.47 11.51
N GLU A 38 -4.57 9.52 12.14
CA GLU A 38 -4.10 9.67 13.51
C GLU A 38 -3.15 10.84 13.66
N TYR A 39 -2.24 11.00 12.70
CA TYR A 39 -1.28 12.08 12.72
C TYR A 39 -1.99 13.45 12.66
N TYR A 40 -2.94 13.59 11.73
CA TYR A 40 -3.68 14.85 11.58
C TYR A 40 -4.49 15.16 12.83
N GLU A 41 -5.13 14.14 13.40
CA GLU A 41 -5.95 14.32 14.59
C GLU A 41 -5.13 14.86 15.77
N LYS A 42 -3.91 14.34 15.94
CA LYS A 42 -3.05 14.72 17.07
C LYS A 42 -2.25 15.97 16.82
N THR A 43 -1.82 16.20 15.59
CA THR A 43 -0.83 17.22 15.28
C THR A 43 -1.43 18.41 14.54
N LEU A 44 -2.42 18.16 13.71
CA LEU A 44 -3.03 19.16 12.83
C LEU A 44 -4.56 19.13 12.95
N PRO A 45 -5.12 19.35 14.15
CA PRO A 45 -6.55 19.15 14.36
C PRO A 45 -7.46 20.05 13.54
N ASN A 46 -6.92 21.18 13.05
CA ASN A 46 -7.68 22.11 12.22
C ASN A 46 -7.54 21.83 10.72
N SER A 47 -6.81 20.80 10.36
CA SER A 47 -6.60 20.42 8.95
C SER A 47 -7.34 19.13 8.65
N THR A 48 -7.73 18.96 7.41
CA THR A 48 -8.42 17.76 6.96
C THR A 48 -7.47 16.91 6.11
N TYR A 49 -7.32 15.65 6.48
CA TYR A 49 -6.55 14.71 5.69
C TYR A 49 -7.34 14.30 4.45
N THR A 50 -6.68 14.31 3.29
CA THR A 50 -7.26 13.81 2.05
C THR A 50 -6.86 12.35 1.87
N PRO A 51 -7.80 11.40 1.88
CA PRO A 51 -7.47 9.99 1.74
C PRO A 51 -6.78 9.66 0.42
N ILE A 52 -6.03 8.55 0.44
CA ILE A 52 -5.37 8.05 -0.75
C ILE A 52 -6.40 7.70 -1.82
N THR A 53 -6.13 8.10 -3.06
CA THR A 53 -6.92 7.69 -4.21
C THR A 53 -6.04 6.87 -5.15
N ILE A 54 -6.67 6.05 -5.98
CA ILE A 54 -5.97 5.19 -6.93
C ILE A 54 -6.17 5.74 -8.34
N ASN A 55 -5.06 6.05 -9.02
CA ASN A 55 -5.08 6.32 -10.45
C ASN A 55 -4.69 5.04 -11.15
N LYS A 56 -5.66 4.38 -11.75
CA LYS A 56 -5.44 3.06 -12.35
C LYS A 56 -4.67 3.21 -13.66
N GLY A 57 -3.62 2.39 -13.80
CA GLY A 57 -2.84 2.32 -15.01
C GLY A 57 -2.83 0.92 -15.58
N ARG A 58 -2.12 0.76 -16.68
CA ARG A 58 -2.03 -0.55 -17.33
C ARG A 58 -1.16 -1.51 -16.53
N ARG A 59 0.05 -1.09 -16.21
CA ARG A 59 1.02 -1.92 -15.50
C ARG A 59 1.10 -1.58 -14.03
N PHE A 60 0.97 -0.30 -13.72
CA PHE A 60 1.08 0.20 -12.36
C PHE A 60 -0.17 0.94 -11.96
N ASP A 61 -0.58 0.78 -10.72
CA ASP A 61 -1.55 1.67 -10.10
C ASP A 61 -0.77 2.71 -9.31
N LYS A 62 -1.16 3.97 -9.45
CA LYS A 62 -0.53 5.09 -8.77
C LYS A 62 -1.39 5.46 -7.57
N LEU A 63 -0.79 5.47 -6.39
CA LEU A 63 -1.47 5.91 -5.18
C LEU A 63 -1.17 7.39 -4.98
N VAL A 64 -2.23 8.18 -4.88
CA VAL A 64 -2.13 9.64 -4.83
C VAL A 64 -2.73 10.15 -3.53
N GLN A 65 -2.01 11.04 -2.87
CA GLN A 65 -2.47 11.72 -1.68
C GLN A 65 -2.53 13.21 -2.01
N GLY A 66 -3.75 13.73 -2.16
CA GLY A 66 -3.93 15.11 -2.62
C GLY A 66 -3.36 15.30 -4.02
N SER A 67 -2.37 16.17 -4.14
CA SER A 67 -1.69 16.42 -5.42
C SER A 67 -0.34 15.73 -5.52
N SER A 68 -0.03 14.84 -4.58
CA SER A 68 1.27 14.17 -4.51
C SER A 68 1.14 12.69 -4.77
N VAL A 69 2.13 12.11 -5.46
CA VAL A 69 2.21 10.66 -5.62
C VAL A 69 2.76 10.08 -4.35
N TYR A 70 2.02 9.15 -3.74
CA TYR A 70 2.53 8.42 -2.60
C TYR A 70 3.48 7.31 -3.06
N CYS A 71 3.01 6.44 -3.97
CA CYS A 71 3.81 5.36 -4.52
C CYS A 71 3.15 4.79 -5.76
N PHE A 72 3.86 3.89 -6.44
CA PHE A 72 3.32 3.08 -7.52
C PHE A 72 3.30 1.61 -7.07
N VAL A 73 2.30 0.87 -7.51
CA VAL A 73 2.21 -0.57 -7.23
C VAL A 73 2.06 -1.31 -8.55
N GLU A 74 2.95 -2.27 -8.77
CA GLU A 74 2.92 -3.07 -9.98
C GLU A 74 1.82 -4.13 -9.87
N LYS A 75 0.91 -4.14 -10.85
CA LYS A 75 -0.28 -4.97 -10.77
C LYS A 75 0.02 -6.46 -10.85
N SER A 76 1.02 -6.83 -11.64
CA SER A 76 1.34 -8.25 -11.84
C SER A 76 2.07 -8.89 -10.66
N THR A 77 2.74 -8.09 -9.84
CA THR A 77 3.58 -8.60 -8.75
C THR A 77 3.15 -8.13 -7.37
N GLY A 78 2.45 -7.00 -7.29
CA GLY A 78 2.15 -6.34 -6.02
C GLY A 78 3.34 -5.58 -5.45
N ASN A 79 4.44 -5.47 -6.19
CA ASN A 79 5.62 -4.75 -5.74
C ASN A 79 5.35 -3.25 -5.66
N VAL A 80 5.92 -2.61 -4.63
CA VAL A 80 5.75 -1.19 -4.36
C VAL A 80 7.02 -0.45 -4.72
N TYR A 81 6.87 0.65 -5.45
CA TYR A 81 7.98 1.48 -5.93
C TYR A 81 7.73 2.93 -5.53
N LYS A 82 8.80 3.65 -5.23
CA LYS A 82 8.67 5.10 -5.08
C LYS A 82 8.48 5.73 -6.46
N SER A 83 7.99 6.96 -6.50
CA SER A 83 7.85 7.66 -7.78
C SER A 83 9.19 8.25 -8.20
N GLN A 84 9.44 8.22 -9.50
CA GLN A 84 10.53 8.97 -10.09
C GLN A 84 10.02 10.33 -10.55
N THR A 85 8.85 10.32 -11.18
CA THR A 85 8.13 11.53 -11.59
C THR A 85 6.66 11.31 -11.31
N TRP A 86 5.85 12.33 -11.56
CA TRP A 86 4.39 12.19 -11.43
C TRP A 86 3.86 11.01 -12.26
N LYS A 87 4.48 10.72 -13.38
CA LYS A 87 3.98 9.70 -14.31
C LYS A 87 4.68 8.36 -14.22
N GLN A 88 5.84 8.28 -13.59
CA GLN A 88 6.66 7.08 -13.66
C GLN A 88 7.18 6.62 -12.33
N PRO A 89 7.12 5.30 -12.07
CA PRO A 89 7.79 4.73 -10.90
C PRO A 89 9.30 4.64 -11.15
N TYR A 90 10.06 4.60 -10.03
CA TYR A 90 11.49 4.39 -10.10
C TYR A 90 11.77 2.88 -10.11
N THR A 91 12.16 2.35 -11.27
CA THR A 91 12.30 0.90 -11.46
C THR A 91 13.70 0.44 -11.83
N LYS A 92 14.66 1.37 -11.97
CA LYS A 92 15.95 1.04 -12.57
C LYS A 92 17.09 0.82 -11.57
N GLY A 93 16.98 1.27 -10.37
CA GLY A 93 18.05 1.17 -9.40
C GLY A 93 18.05 -0.13 -8.63
N LYS A 94 19.15 -0.39 -7.93
CA LYS A 94 19.17 -1.46 -6.94
C LYS A 94 18.16 -1.12 -5.87
N ASN A 95 17.51 -2.15 -5.33
CA ASN A 95 16.52 -1.96 -4.28
C ASN A 95 15.38 -1.05 -4.70
N CYS A 96 15.04 -1.04 -5.99
CA CYS A 96 13.93 -0.23 -6.46
C CYS A 96 12.58 -0.74 -5.93
N VAL A 97 12.47 -2.03 -5.65
CA VAL A 97 11.28 -2.58 -5.00
C VAL A 97 11.36 -2.23 -3.52
N ARG A 98 10.41 -1.43 -3.05
CA ARG A 98 10.43 -0.93 -1.67
C ARG A 98 9.57 -1.76 -0.73
N GLY A 99 8.77 -2.66 -1.27
CA GLY A 99 7.93 -3.54 -0.48
C GLY A 99 6.95 -4.26 -1.36
N SER A 100 6.00 -4.94 -0.74
CA SER A 100 4.95 -5.66 -1.46
C SER A 100 3.63 -5.49 -0.71
N ILE A 101 2.55 -5.32 -1.48
CA ILE A 101 1.22 -5.23 -0.86
C ILE A 101 0.81 -6.56 -0.21
N TYR A 102 1.48 -7.66 -0.59
CA TYR A 102 1.20 -8.97 0.00
C TYR A 102 2.00 -9.25 1.26
N ASP A 103 2.99 -8.41 1.56
CA ASP A 103 3.83 -8.55 2.74
C ASP A 103 3.34 -7.58 3.79
N THR A 104 2.71 -8.11 4.85
CA THR A 104 2.12 -7.26 5.88
C THR A 104 3.16 -6.42 6.61
N SER A 105 4.44 -6.85 6.65
CA SER A 105 5.49 -6.03 7.25
C SER A 105 5.68 -4.72 6.50
N THR A 106 5.32 -4.67 5.22
CA THR A 106 5.40 -3.44 4.43
C THR A 106 4.55 -2.32 5.04
N TYR A 107 3.37 -2.66 5.55
CA TYR A 107 2.47 -1.62 6.05
C TYR A 107 2.06 -1.77 7.51
N TRP A 108 2.48 -2.86 8.19
CA TRP A 108 2.20 -2.99 9.61
C TRP A 108 3.40 -2.56 10.46
N ASP A 109 4.60 -2.88 10.01
CA ASP A 109 5.81 -2.62 10.78
C ASP A 109 6.47 -1.29 10.46
N LYS A 110 6.01 -0.61 9.43
CA LYS A 110 6.64 0.64 8.97
C LYS A 110 5.76 1.84 9.29
N GLU A 111 6.42 2.97 9.45
CA GLU A 111 5.73 4.25 9.58
C GLU A 111 5.41 4.73 8.17
N LEU A 112 4.15 4.61 7.77
CA LEU A 112 3.75 4.88 6.41
C LEU A 112 3.46 6.34 6.11
N LYS A 113 3.14 7.13 7.14
CA LYS A 113 2.89 8.54 6.93
C LYS A 113 4.15 9.22 6.39
N TYR A 114 4.00 10.17 5.50
CA TYR A 114 5.07 10.86 4.77
C TYR A 114 5.79 10.02 3.73
N GLY A 115 5.59 8.71 3.70
CA GLY A 115 6.24 7.84 2.71
C GLY A 115 7.74 7.75 2.85
N SER A 116 8.30 8.06 4.02
CA SER A 116 9.76 8.06 4.20
C SER A 116 10.38 6.69 3.95
N TRP A 117 9.64 5.63 4.25
CA TRP A 117 10.13 4.27 4.03
C TRP A 117 10.42 3.97 2.55
N LEU A 118 9.78 4.70 1.64
CA LEU A 118 9.99 4.53 0.20
C LEU A 118 11.36 5.03 -0.25
N TYR A 119 11.95 5.92 0.52
CA TYR A 119 13.21 6.58 0.18
C TYR A 119 14.38 6.16 1.06
N ALA A 120 14.13 5.24 1.94
CA ALA A 120 15.15 4.76 2.87
C ALA A 120 16.24 3.96 2.17
#